data_2ffc000ffcf47d99589424f82e8ebbda
#
_entry.id   2ffc000ffcf47d99589424f82e8ebbda
#
_cell.length_a   1.000
_cell.length_b   1.000
_cell.length_c   1.000
_cell.angle_alpha   90.00
_cell.angle_beta   90.00
_cell.angle_gamma   90.00
#
_symmetry.space_group_name_H-M   'P 1'
#
loop_
_entity.id
_entity.type
_entity.pdbx_description
1 polymer ?
#
loop_
_entity_poly.entity_id
_entity_poly.type
_entity_poly.pdbx_seq_one_letter_code
_entity_poly.pdbx_strand_id
1 'polypeptide(L)'
;MKQTLFFIFLSKIFSKVFFFFLFSGFYFSNTYAQQTNLPLGYSFNQLIDKEISQKTNFSSFKPLIKTSVNLNIDSIVEKKFSGNNNFLSHKLFNRHWILIEGDDYKIEASPLLNLSLGYENIEEINTFTNTRGFVLEGYIGGKVSFYTSFVENQSIFPNYLDSIIRTPTHDYVIPGQGRGRTYYDNGFDYAKSSGYLSFKASDYFTLQFGHGKHFIGNGYRSLLLSDNSFNYPFLRVQTSFGKFQYTNLYAEFQDLKNYLSSDNNYDYMGYAKKYMSAHHLSYKLSEKFNIGIFESIIWRSNHTLGANGFDINYLNPIIFFRPVEFSINSADNAIIGLDLKYNLTTRSNLYAQLIFDEFTLNQLKSDDGYWANKYGYQIGYKYYDLFNISNLTLHLERNYVRPYTYSHWNNANYGHYNEELAHPLGANFSENILILHYRKDRLDMQVKYLNIIYGSDYIGDTISYGNNIYADYNNRSSDFGIEMYNGNKTNVDYTQINIGYILNPSTNLKIDFSLVSRKLSSEAHNYNTLFYSISLKSDLFNHYYDF
;
A
#
# COMPACT_ATOMS: atom_id res chain seq x y z
N MET A 1 -7.45 46.08 2.29
CA MET A 1 -6.23 46.62 1.61
C MET A 1 -4.91 46.29 2.35
N LYS A 2 -4.82 46.31 3.68
CA LYS A 2 -3.58 45.94 4.41
C LYS A 2 -3.29 44.42 4.44
N GLN A 3 -4.30 43.58 4.46
CA GLN A 3 -4.13 42.10 4.47
C GLN A 3 -3.68 41.56 3.11
N THR A 4 -4.14 42.14 2.01
CA THR A 4 -3.76 41.74 0.64
C THR A 4 -2.28 42.04 0.34
N LEU A 5 -1.76 43.16 0.87
CA LEU A 5 -0.34 43.52 0.73
C LEU A 5 0.59 42.63 1.53
N PHE A 6 0.14 42.12 2.68
CA PHE A 6 0.92 41.18 3.51
C PHE A 6 1.06 39.79 2.84
N PHE A 7 0.00 39.29 2.19
CA PHE A 7 0.05 38.02 1.45
C PHE A 7 0.93 38.11 0.20
N ILE A 8 0.91 39.22 -0.52
CA ILE A 8 1.79 39.44 -1.69
C ILE A 8 3.26 39.57 -1.24
N PHE A 9 3.52 40.14 -0.09
CA PHE A 9 4.87 40.26 0.47
C PHE A 9 5.41 38.91 0.93
N LEU A 10 4.60 38.09 1.61
CA LEU A 10 4.95 36.70 2.00
C LEU A 10 5.17 35.81 0.79
N SER A 11 4.34 35.89 -0.26
CA SER A 11 4.53 35.08 -1.47
C SER A 11 5.83 35.41 -2.21
N LYS A 12 6.23 36.68 -2.23
CA LYS A 12 7.51 37.11 -2.82
C LYS A 12 8.73 36.73 -1.98
N ILE A 13 8.60 36.67 -0.65
CA ILE A 13 9.67 36.18 0.23
C ILE A 13 9.79 34.64 0.11
N PHE A 14 8.67 33.91 0.10
CA PHE A 14 8.66 32.48 -0.09
C PHE A 14 9.23 32.06 -1.45
N SER A 15 8.88 32.78 -2.51
CA SER A 15 9.45 32.57 -3.85
C SER A 15 10.96 32.82 -3.88
N LYS A 16 11.45 33.90 -3.26
CA LYS A 16 12.89 34.19 -3.21
C LYS A 16 13.68 33.26 -2.31
N VAL A 17 13.13 32.85 -1.17
CA VAL A 17 13.74 31.88 -0.26
C VAL A 17 13.74 30.49 -0.89
N PHE A 18 12.68 30.09 -1.58
CA PHE A 18 12.61 28.84 -2.34
C PHE A 18 13.63 28.80 -3.50
N PHE A 19 13.77 29.92 -4.24
CA PHE A 19 14.82 30.04 -5.29
C PHE A 19 16.24 30.10 -4.71
N PHE A 20 16.44 30.72 -3.55
CA PHE A 20 17.77 30.79 -2.91
C PHE A 20 18.21 29.43 -2.37
N PHE A 21 17.30 28.60 -1.84
CA PHE A 21 17.58 27.22 -1.45
C PHE A 21 17.86 26.31 -2.66
N LEU A 22 17.30 26.60 -3.84
CA LEU A 22 17.58 25.86 -5.07
C LEU A 22 18.98 26.16 -5.65
N PHE A 23 19.58 27.33 -5.37
CA PHE A 23 20.83 27.73 -6.00
C PHE A 23 22.07 27.73 -5.08
N SER A 24 21.93 27.66 -3.76
CA SER A 24 23.06 27.81 -2.83
C SER A 24 23.74 26.50 -2.40
N GLY A 25 23.47 25.35 -3.03
CA GLY A 25 23.91 24.03 -2.60
C GLY A 25 24.81 23.23 -3.54
N PHE A 26 25.50 23.82 -4.50
CA PHE A 26 26.42 23.07 -5.35
C PHE A 26 27.84 23.00 -4.75
N TYR A 27 28.02 22.18 -3.73
CA TYR A 27 29.32 21.58 -3.43
C TYR A 27 29.33 20.13 -3.89
N PHE A 28 30.12 19.82 -4.90
CA PHE A 28 30.27 18.50 -5.47
C PHE A 28 30.96 17.57 -4.49
N SER A 29 30.26 16.65 -3.89
CA SER A 29 30.81 15.40 -3.39
C SER A 29 30.33 14.28 -4.32
N ASN A 30 31.26 13.59 -4.97
CA ASN A 30 31.01 12.45 -5.86
C ASN A 30 30.46 11.24 -5.06
N THR A 31 29.24 11.29 -4.61
CA THR A 31 28.50 10.14 -4.11
C THR A 31 27.26 9.97 -4.99
N TYR A 32 27.30 9.02 -5.89
CA TYR A 32 26.15 8.60 -6.70
C TYR A 32 25.06 8.11 -5.76
N ALA A 33 24.14 8.97 -5.42
CA ALA A 33 23.06 8.66 -4.51
C ALA A 33 21.79 8.38 -5.31
N GLN A 34 21.56 7.12 -5.69
CA GLN A 34 20.28 6.67 -6.25
C GLN A 34 19.22 6.72 -5.17
N GLN A 35 18.42 7.79 -5.14
CA GLN A 35 17.28 7.96 -4.21
C GLN A 35 15.99 7.37 -4.79
N THR A 36 16.09 6.39 -5.70
CA THR A 36 14.95 5.66 -6.22
C THR A 36 14.44 4.63 -5.20
N ASN A 37 13.15 4.42 -5.21
CA ASN A 37 12.50 3.46 -4.33
C ASN A 37 12.61 2.02 -4.89
N LEU A 38 12.67 1.04 -4.00
CA LEU A 38 12.42 -0.34 -4.37
C LEU A 38 10.94 -0.53 -4.70
N PRO A 39 10.57 -1.38 -5.69
CA PRO A 39 9.19 -1.72 -5.95
C PRO A 39 8.48 -2.28 -4.71
N LEU A 40 7.16 -2.01 -4.57
CA LEU A 40 6.35 -2.59 -3.50
C LEU A 40 5.98 -4.05 -3.76
N GLY A 41 6.07 -4.53 -5.01
CA GLY A 41 5.65 -5.86 -5.41
C GLY A 41 6.23 -6.98 -4.53
N TYR A 42 5.35 -7.79 -3.93
CA TYR A 42 5.73 -8.87 -3.03
C TYR A 42 6.68 -9.87 -3.72
N SER A 43 6.35 -10.29 -4.94
CA SER A 43 7.17 -11.23 -5.72
C SER A 43 8.57 -10.70 -6.01
N PHE A 44 8.74 -9.41 -6.34
CA PHE A 44 10.04 -8.80 -6.52
C PHE A 44 10.81 -8.76 -5.18
N ASN A 45 10.17 -8.35 -4.11
CA ASN A 45 10.80 -8.22 -2.80
C ASN A 45 11.28 -9.57 -2.24
N GLN A 46 10.67 -10.69 -2.59
CA GLN A 46 11.15 -12.04 -2.21
C GLN A 46 12.58 -12.33 -2.72
N LEU A 47 13.04 -11.66 -3.77
CA LEU A 47 14.43 -11.77 -4.24
C LEU A 47 15.45 -11.30 -3.21
N ILE A 48 15.10 -10.28 -2.44
CA ILE A 48 16.01 -9.50 -1.61
C ILE A 48 15.61 -9.48 -0.12
N ASP A 49 14.44 -10.04 0.23
CA ASP A 49 13.87 -9.97 1.59
C ASP A 49 14.79 -10.62 2.63
N LYS A 50 15.42 -11.74 2.30
CA LYS A 50 16.38 -12.42 3.16
C LYS A 50 17.61 -11.53 3.45
N GLU A 51 18.20 -10.97 2.41
CA GLU A 51 19.38 -10.10 2.50
C GLU A 51 19.06 -8.81 3.25
N ILE A 52 17.93 -8.19 2.95
CA ILE A 52 17.44 -6.98 3.66
C ILE A 52 17.17 -7.29 5.13
N SER A 53 16.53 -8.42 5.41
CA SER A 53 16.17 -8.82 6.77
C SER A 53 17.40 -9.04 7.65
N GLN A 54 18.51 -9.51 7.07
CA GLN A 54 19.74 -9.84 7.80
C GLN A 54 20.67 -8.65 8.01
N LYS A 55 20.69 -7.70 7.08
CA LYS A 55 21.83 -6.78 6.95
C LYS A 55 21.61 -5.39 7.45
N THR A 56 20.63 -4.93 8.05
CA THR A 56 20.67 -3.54 8.56
C THR A 56 19.46 -2.66 8.33
N ASN A 57 18.56 -3.03 7.45
CA ASN A 57 17.37 -2.23 7.35
C ASN A 57 16.45 -2.53 8.53
N PHE A 58 16.23 -1.52 9.33
CA PHE A 58 15.41 -1.59 10.53
C PHE A 58 14.04 -0.91 10.33
N SER A 59 13.84 -0.20 9.23
CA SER A 59 12.55 0.46 8.99
C SER A 59 11.59 -0.47 8.27
N SER A 60 10.35 -0.50 8.75
CA SER A 60 9.23 -1.18 8.12
C SER A 60 8.45 -0.28 7.14
N PHE A 61 8.78 1.02 7.06
CA PHE A 61 8.15 1.97 6.14
C PHE A 61 8.64 1.78 4.71
N LYS A 62 7.74 1.38 3.81
CA LYS A 62 8.01 1.14 2.38
C LYS A 62 7.25 2.13 1.50
N PRO A 63 7.70 2.37 0.25
CA PRO A 63 8.86 1.79 -0.41
C PRO A 63 10.18 2.21 0.23
N LEU A 64 11.13 1.26 0.30
CA LEU A 64 12.47 1.53 0.77
C LEU A 64 13.26 2.29 -0.29
N ILE A 65 13.98 3.33 0.10
CA ILE A 65 14.91 4.03 -0.77
C ILE A 65 16.14 3.14 -0.97
N LYS A 66 16.56 2.88 -2.22
CA LYS A 66 17.67 1.96 -2.55
C LYS A 66 18.95 2.26 -1.75
N THR A 67 19.28 3.52 -1.57
CA THR A 67 20.48 3.93 -0.80
C THR A 67 20.35 3.73 0.71
N SER A 68 19.14 3.70 1.27
CA SER A 68 18.93 3.47 2.70
C SER A 68 19.14 2.00 3.11
N VAL A 69 19.22 1.09 2.13
CA VAL A 69 19.28 -0.36 2.40
C VAL A 69 20.73 -0.85 2.58
N ASN A 70 21.75 -0.05 2.22
CA ASN A 70 23.18 -0.42 2.26
C ASN A 70 23.51 -1.73 1.53
N LEU A 71 22.75 -2.06 0.49
CA LEU A 71 22.94 -3.24 -0.37
C LEU A 71 22.97 -2.78 -1.82
N ASN A 72 23.88 -3.32 -2.61
CA ASN A 72 23.82 -3.15 -4.05
C ASN A 72 22.79 -4.12 -4.63
N ILE A 73 21.54 -3.67 -4.72
CA ILE A 73 20.40 -4.47 -5.18
C ILE A 73 20.60 -4.93 -6.61
N ASP A 74 21.09 -4.06 -7.49
CA ASP A 74 21.34 -4.36 -8.89
C ASP A 74 22.34 -5.52 -9.03
N SER A 75 23.43 -5.48 -8.24
CA SER A 75 24.41 -6.57 -8.19
C SER A 75 23.83 -7.89 -7.64
N ILE A 76 22.91 -7.82 -6.67
CA ILE A 76 22.25 -9.02 -6.13
C ILE A 76 21.35 -9.64 -7.21
N VAL A 77 20.59 -8.82 -7.92
CA VAL A 77 19.71 -9.26 -9.01
C VAL A 77 20.57 -9.82 -10.16
N GLU A 78 21.60 -9.11 -10.60
CA GLU A 78 22.50 -9.58 -11.66
C GLU A 78 23.15 -10.93 -11.35
N LYS A 79 23.64 -11.14 -10.12
CA LYS A 79 24.24 -12.42 -9.71
C LYS A 79 23.26 -13.58 -9.73
N LYS A 80 22.00 -13.34 -9.36
CA LYS A 80 20.95 -14.36 -9.34
C LYS A 80 20.49 -14.78 -10.75
N PHE A 81 20.71 -13.91 -11.76
CA PHE A 81 20.24 -14.12 -13.14
C PHE A 81 21.37 -14.12 -14.18
N SER A 82 22.62 -14.23 -13.76
CA SER A 82 23.77 -14.28 -14.66
C SER A 82 23.68 -15.51 -15.60
N GLY A 83 23.43 -15.27 -16.86
CA GLY A 83 23.39 -16.28 -17.92
C GLY A 83 23.55 -15.64 -19.30
N ASN A 84 24.13 -16.37 -20.21
CA ASN A 84 24.46 -16.15 -21.61
C ASN A 84 24.63 -14.71 -22.14
N ASN A 85 25.85 -14.42 -22.59
CA ASN A 85 26.43 -13.09 -22.79
C ASN A 85 26.25 -12.47 -24.18
N ASN A 86 25.24 -12.82 -24.96
CA ASN A 86 24.97 -12.11 -26.21
C ASN A 86 24.33 -10.76 -25.91
N PHE A 87 24.86 -9.68 -26.49
CA PHE A 87 24.41 -8.29 -26.25
C PHE A 87 22.88 -8.11 -26.35
N LEU A 88 22.26 -8.69 -27.36
CA LEU A 88 20.80 -8.61 -27.55
C LEU A 88 20.04 -9.40 -26.50
N SER A 89 20.48 -10.60 -26.14
CA SER A 89 19.85 -11.40 -25.10
C SER A 89 20.00 -10.77 -23.73
N HIS A 90 21.16 -10.16 -23.43
CA HIS A 90 21.41 -9.46 -22.18
C HIS A 90 20.50 -8.22 -22.05
N LYS A 91 20.32 -7.46 -23.13
CA LYS A 91 19.46 -6.27 -23.17
C LYS A 91 17.97 -6.62 -23.02
N LEU A 92 17.50 -7.68 -23.69
CA LEU A 92 16.09 -8.08 -23.66
C LEU A 92 15.70 -8.82 -22.37
N PHE A 93 16.62 -9.59 -21.80
CA PHE A 93 16.30 -10.56 -20.75
C PHE A 93 16.96 -10.31 -19.40
N ASN A 94 17.82 -9.29 -19.24
CA ASN A 94 18.52 -9.08 -17.98
C ASN A 94 18.51 -7.63 -17.49
N ARG A 95 18.28 -6.64 -18.35
CA ARG A 95 18.35 -5.20 -18.02
C ARG A 95 17.15 -4.44 -18.54
N HIS A 96 17.06 -3.18 -18.18
CA HIS A 96 16.12 -2.24 -18.78
C HIS A 96 16.36 -2.12 -20.30
N TRP A 97 15.28 -1.96 -21.05
CA TRP A 97 15.37 -1.92 -22.51
C TRP A 97 16.10 -0.68 -23.03
N ILE A 98 15.90 0.44 -22.35
CA ILE A 98 16.61 1.68 -22.62
C ILE A 98 17.46 2.00 -21.38
N LEU A 99 18.74 2.20 -21.60
CA LEU A 99 19.70 2.64 -20.61
C LEU A 99 20.49 3.77 -21.22
N ILE A 100 20.41 4.96 -20.63
CA ILE A 100 21.20 6.14 -20.98
C ILE A 100 21.96 6.51 -19.73
N GLU A 101 23.29 6.51 -19.81
CA GLU A 101 24.18 6.71 -18.67
C GLU A 101 25.28 7.70 -19.05
N GLY A 102 25.53 8.66 -18.18
CA GLY A 102 26.64 9.61 -18.24
C GLY A 102 27.32 9.70 -16.88
N ASP A 103 28.27 10.62 -16.76
CA ASP A 103 29.09 10.75 -15.54
C ASP A 103 28.26 11.09 -14.30
N ASP A 104 27.16 11.83 -14.43
CA ASP A 104 26.34 12.34 -13.35
C ASP A 104 24.84 12.06 -13.49
N TYR A 105 24.43 11.26 -14.48
CA TYR A 105 23.04 10.88 -14.69
C TYR A 105 22.91 9.43 -15.16
N LYS A 106 21.77 8.83 -14.85
CA LYS A 106 21.33 7.54 -15.36
C LYS A 106 19.83 7.58 -15.59
N ILE A 107 19.40 7.10 -16.75
CA ILE A 107 17.97 6.99 -17.13
C ILE A 107 17.73 5.58 -17.62
N GLU A 108 16.76 4.92 -17.03
CA GLU A 108 16.34 3.55 -17.34
C GLU A 108 14.87 3.55 -17.74
N ALA A 109 14.54 2.88 -18.85
CA ALA A 109 13.14 2.71 -19.23
C ALA A 109 12.86 1.31 -19.74
N SER A 110 11.66 0.81 -19.44
CA SER A 110 11.19 -0.50 -19.87
C SER A 110 9.69 -0.49 -20.12
N PRO A 111 9.17 -1.31 -21.04
CA PRO A 111 7.75 -1.54 -21.16
C PRO A 111 7.23 -2.30 -19.94
N LEU A 112 5.98 -2.04 -19.59
CA LEU A 112 5.19 -2.79 -18.61
C LEU A 112 4.06 -3.50 -19.38
N LEU A 113 3.94 -4.78 -19.17
CA LEU A 113 2.96 -5.63 -19.84
C LEU A 113 2.23 -6.51 -18.82
N ASN A 114 0.95 -6.76 -19.07
CA ASN A 114 0.23 -7.88 -18.49
C ASN A 114 -0.78 -8.37 -19.51
N LEU A 115 -0.39 -9.40 -20.25
CA LEU A 115 -1.23 -10.09 -21.23
C LEU A 115 -1.63 -11.41 -20.61
N SER A 116 -2.87 -11.52 -20.15
CA SER A 116 -3.39 -12.70 -19.46
C SER A 116 -4.64 -13.23 -20.15
N LEU A 117 -4.76 -14.54 -20.22
CA LEU A 117 -5.96 -15.25 -20.62
C LEU A 117 -6.30 -16.26 -19.54
N GLY A 118 -7.57 -16.41 -19.21
CA GLY A 118 -8.00 -17.33 -18.17
C GLY A 118 -9.44 -17.79 -18.34
N TYR A 119 -9.85 -18.69 -17.46
CA TYR A 119 -11.19 -19.25 -17.43
C TYR A 119 -11.63 -19.48 -15.98
N GLU A 120 -12.88 -19.16 -15.71
CA GLU A 120 -13.56 -19.34 -14.44
C GLU A 120 -14.79 -20.24 -14.63
N ASN A 121 -14.95 -21.21 -13.72
CA ASN A 121 -15.86 -22.36 -13.91
C ASN A 121 -17.33 -22.10 -13.51
N ILE A 122 -17.66 -21.14 -12.65
CA ILE A 122 -19.05 -20.97 -12.14
C ILE A 122 -19.95 -20.39 -13.24
N GLU A 123 -19.54 -19.25 -13.77
CA GLU A 123 -20.28 -18.56 -14.85
C GLU A 123 -19.71 -18.86 -16.24
N GLU A 124 -18.78 -19.82 -16.31
CA GLU A 124 -18.09 -20.20 -17.55
C GLU A 124 -17.44 -19.01 -18.27
N ILE A 125 -16.85 -18.07 -17.50
CA ILE A 125 -16.30 -16.81 -18.01
C ILE A 125 -14.90 -17.02 -18.56
N ASN A 126 -14.69 -16.64 -19.81
CA ASN A 126 -13.36 -16.40 -20.36
C ASN A 126 -12.88 -15.03 -19.90
N THR A 127 -11.84 -15.02 -19.09
CA THR A 127 -11.23 -13.79 -18.56
C THR A 127 -10.04 -13.37 -19.41
N PHE A 128 -9.77 -12.09 -19.47
CA PHE A 128 -8.53 -11.57 -20.02
C PHE A 128 -8.08 -10.32 -19.28
N THR A 129 -6.78 -10.05 -19.37
CA THR A 129 -6.20 -8.76 -19.02
C THR A 129 -5.24 -8.35 -20.12
N ASN A 130 -5.36 -7.12 -20.59
CA ASN A 130 -4.48 -6.50 -21.57
C ASN A 130 -3.95 -5.19 -21.00
N THR A 131 -2.79 -5.25 -20.36
CA THR A 131 -2.08 -4.09 -19.82
C THR A 131 -0.94 -3.71 -20.72
N ARG A 132 -0.86 -2.42 -21.05
CA ARG A 132 0.21 -1.81 -21.85
C ARG A 132 0.69 -0.55 -21.15
N GLY A 133 1.99 -0.41 -21.00
CA GLY A 133 2.54 0.75 -20.35
C GLY A 133 4.06 0.79 -20.35
N PHE A 134 4.59 1.66 -19.52
CA PHE A 134 6.03 1.82 -19.35
C PHE A 134 6.39 2.24 -17.94
N VAL A 135 7.66 2.02 -17.61
CA VAL A 135 8.33 2.58 -16.43
C VAL A 135 9.56 3.33 -16.89
N LEU A 136 9.79 4.47 -16.28
CA LEU A 136 10.97 5.31 -16.46
C LEU A 136 11.47 5.71 -15.07
N GLU A 137 12.74 5.43 -14.78
CA GLU A 137 13.39 5.84 -13.54
C GLU A 137 14.81 6.32 -13.80
N GLY A 138 15.37 7.09 -12.87
CA GLY A 138 16.72 7.56 -13.00
C GLY A 138 17.11 8.57 -11.96
N TYR A 139 18.33 9.12 -12.14
CA TYR A 139 18.85 10.21 -11.32
C TYR A 139 19.62 11.20 -12.19
N ILE A 140 19.67 12.45 -11.73
CA ILE A 140 20.41 13.54 -12.33
C ILE A 140 21.19 14.25 -11.22
N GLY A 141 22.50 14.34 -11.41
CA GLY A 141 23.41 14.76 -10.35
C GLY A 141 23.34 13.82 -9.14
N GLY A 142 24.06 14.11 -8.08
CA GLY A 142 24.08 13.25 -6.88
C GLY A 142 22.86 13.36 -5.96
N LYS A 143 21.87 14.21 -6.26
CA LYS A 143 20.83 14.60 -5.29
C LYS A 143 19.40 14.38 -5.74
N VAL A 144 19.12 14.35 -7.03
CA VAL A 144 17.76 14.25 -7.56
C VAL A 144 17.57 12.91 -8.24
N SER A 145 16.53 12.19 -7.87
CA SER A 145 16.07 10.98 -8.54
C SER A 145 14.60 11.10 -8.88
N PHE A 146 14.17 10.40 -9.91
CA PHE A 146 12.80 10.41 -10.39
C PHE A 146 12.35 9.01 -10.79
N TYR A 147 11.05 8.82 -10.72
CA TYR A 147 10.37 7.62 -11.17
C TYR A 147 9.02 8.03 -11.77
N THR A 148 8.65 7.39 -12.85
CA THR A 148 7.29 7.45 -13.39
C THR A 148 6.92 6.14 -14.05
N SER A 149 5.67 5.76 -13.90
CA SER A 149 5.06 4.63 -14.61
C SER A 149 3.64 4.97 -15.02
N PHE A 150 3.24 4.43 -16.14
CA PHE A 150 1.90 4.56 -16.68
C PHE A 150 1.49 3.22 -17.27
N VAL A 151 0.25 2.80 -17.00
CA VAL A 151 -0.36 1.61 -17.61
C VAL A 151 -1.82 1.88 -17.96
N GLU A 152 -2.21 1.41 -19.14
CA GLU A 152 -3.60 1.28 -19.56
C GLU A 152 -3.99 -0.19 -19.54
N ASN A 153 -5.19 -0.47 -19.07
CA ASN A 153 -5.67 -1.81 -18.81
C ASN A 153 -7.07 -2.00 -19.41
N GLN A 154 -7.28 -3.16 -19.99
CA GLN A 154 -8.58 -3.68 -20.35
C GLN A 154 -8.70 -5.08 -19.76
N SER A 155 -9.75 -5.36 -18.98
CA SER A 155 -9.86 -6.63 -18.28
C SER A 155 -11.30 -7.12 -18.21
N ILE A 156 -11.47 -8.44 -18.32
CA ILE A 156 -12.62 -9.19 -17.82
C ILE A 156 -12.13 -10.02 -16.65
N PHE A 157 -12.70 -9.79 -15.48
CA PHE A 157 -12.32 -10.45 -14.24
C PHE A 157 -13.16 -11.71 -13.99
N PRO A 158 -12.69 -12.66 -13.15
CA PRO A 158 -13.53 -13.74 -12.65
C PRO A 158 -14.70 -13.18 -11.84
N ASN A 159 -15.82 -13.91 -11.82
CA ASN A 159 -17.10 -13.43 -11.29
C ASN A 159 -17.02 -12.91 -9.84
N TYR A 160 -16.26 -13.58 -8.97
CA TYR A 160 -16.14 -13.12 -7.58
C TYR A 160 -15.54 -11.71 -7.45
N LEU A 161 -14.63 -11.34 -8.34
CA LEU A 161 -13.99 -10.02 -8.35
C LEU A 161 -14.87 -8.99 -9.09
N ASP A 162 -15.44 -9.37 -10.24
CA ASP A 162 -16.38 -8.53 -10.99
C ASP A 162 -17.57 -8.10 -10.13
N SER A 163 -18.15 -9.05 -9.38
CA SER A 163 -19.27 -8.78 -8.47
C SER A 163 -18.93 -7.73 -7.41
N ILE A 164 -17.74 -7.78 -6.82
CA ILE A 164 -17.29 -6.80 -5.82
C ILE A 164 -17.10 -5.43 -6.45
N ILE A 165 -16.42 -5.36 -7.60
CA ILE A 165 -16.16 -4.09 -8.33
C ILE A 165 -17.48 -3.38 -8.67
N ARG A 166 -18.55 -4.11 -9.02
CA ARG A 166 -19.86 -3.56 -9.39
C ARG A 166 -20.75 -3.23 -8.20
N THR A 167 -20.35 -3.55 -6.96
CA THR A 167 -21.16 -3.17 -5.79
C THR A 167 -21.25 -1.64 -5.65
N PRO A 168 -22.38 -1.12 -5.12
CA PRO A 168 -22.50 0.31 -4.84
C PRO A 168 -21.44 0.85 -3.87
N THR A 169 -20.83 -0.03 -3.06
CA THR A 169 -19.75 0.34 -2.14
C THR A 169 -18.44 0.60 -2.86
N HIS A 170 -18.13 -0.16 -3.90
CA HIS A 170 -16.90 0.00 -4.70
C HIS A 170 -17.07 0.96 -5.88
N ASP A 171 -18.27 1.09 -6.44
CA ASP A 171 -18.57 2.03 -7.53
C ASP A 171 -17.58 1.93 -8.70
N TYR A 172 -17.39 0.72 -9.22
CA TYR A 172 -16.46 0.40 -10.32
C TYR A 172 -14.97 0.64 -10.00
N VAL A 173 -14.60 0.72 -8.74
CA VAL A 173 -13.18 0.76 -8.34
C VAL A 173 -12.58 -0.64 -8.44
N ILE A 174 -11.55 -0.75 -9.26
CA ILE A 174 -10.77 -1.99 -9.41
C ILE A 174 -9.71 -2.00 -8.31
N PRO A 175 -9.64 -3.06 -7.47
CA PRO A 175 -8.79 -3.08 -6.28
C PRO A 175 -7.35 -2.63 -6.56
N GLY A 176 -6.98 -1.52 -5.91
CA GLY A 176 -5.66 -0.89 -6.00
C GLY A 176 -5.32 -0.21 -7.33
N GLN A 177 -6.28 -0.08 -8.26
CA GLN A 177 -6.00 0.41 -9.61
C GLN A 177 -6.90 1.58 -10.07
N GLY A 178 -7.82 2.00 -9.21
CA GLY A 178 -8.69 3.13 -9.47
C GLY A 178 -10.00 2.75 -10.16
N ARG A 179 -10.79 3.75 -10.51
CA ARG A 179 -12.12 3.57 -11.08
C ARG A 179 -12.04 3.21 -12.56
N GLY A 180 -12.68 2.09 -12.93
CA GLY A 180 -12.84 1.64 -14.30
C GLY A 180 -14.07 2.23 -14.97
N ARG A 181 -14.06 2.23 -16.30
CA ARG A 181 -15.23 2.40 -17.14
C ARG A 181 -15.65 1.04 -17.68
N THR A 182 -16.92 0.86 -17.94
CA THR A 182 -17.39 -0.36 -18.61
C THR A 182 -16.78 -0.49 -20.01
N TYR A 183 -16.30 -1.68 -20.31
CA TYR A 183 -15.71 -2.03 -21.61
C TYR A 183 -16.45 -3.25 -22.15
N TYR A 184 -17.18 -3.09 -23.26
CA TYR A 184 -18.20 -4.03 -23.68
C TYR A 184 -19.17 -4.37 -22.52
N ASP A 185 -19.82 -5.52 -22.55
CA ASP A 185 -20.83 -5.88 -21.55
C ASP A 185 -20.24 -6.27 -20.19
N ASN A 186 -19.07 -6.93 -20.18
CA ASN A 186 -18.52 -7.60 -18.99
C ASN A 186 -17.12 -7.10 -18.58
N GLY A 187 -16.53 -6.16 -19.28
CA GLY A 187 -15.17 -5.73 -19.03
C GLY A 187 -15.05 -4.35 -18.41
N PHE A 188 -13.82 -4.00 -18.08
CA PHE A 188 -13.41 -2.70 -17.55
C PHE A 188 -12.24 -2.15 -18.36
N ASP A 189 -12.28 -0.84 -18.60
CA ASP A 189 -11.19 -0.04 -19.15
C ASP A 189 -10.75 0.96 -18.08
N TYR A 190 -9.47 0.93 -17.71
CA TYR A 190 -8.93 1.74 -16.62
C TYR A 190 -7.44 2.00 -16.81
N ALA A 191 -6.97 3.13 -16.26
CA ALA A 191 -5.57 3.52 -16.34
C ALA A 191 -5.03 3.87 -14.94
N LYS A 192 -3.74 3.61 -14.75
CA LYS A 192 -3.02 3.95 -13.53
C LYS A 192 -1.70 4.61 -13.86
N SER A 193 -1.41 5.72 -13.18
CA SER A 193 -0.10 6.37 -13.20
C SER A 193 0.48 6.44 -11.79
N SER A 194 1.80 6.38 -11.70
CA SER A 194 2.54 6.58 -10.46
C SER A 194 3.82 7.34 -10.78
N GLY A 195 4.24 8.23 -9.91
CA GLY A 195 5.49 8.94 -10.13
C GLY A 195 5.89 9.79 -8.93
N TYR A 196 7.19 10.01 -8.76
CA TYR A 196 7.71 10.88 -7.72
C TYR A 196 9.05 11.49 -8.12
N LEU A 197 9.35 12.63 -7.51
CA LEU A 197 10.66 13.22 -7.43
C LEU A 197 11.22 12.98 -6.02
N SER A 198 12.48 12.58 -5.93
CA SER A 198 13.19 12.37 -4.68
C SER A 198 14.41 13.28 -4.63
N PHE A 199 14.54 14.03 -3.54
CA PHE A 199 15.61 14.98 -3.34
C PHE A 199 16.36 14.65 -2.04
N LYS A 200 17.65 14.33 -2.16
CA LYS A 200 18.58 14.18 -1.03
C LYS A 200 19.02 15.55 -0.56
N ALA A 201 18.29 16.12 0.40
CA ALA A 201 18.63 17.44 0.95
C ALA A 201 19.94 17.42 1.74
N SER A 202 20.20 16.33 2.48
CA SER A 202 21.47 16.06 3.19
C SER A 202 21.66 14.55 3.37
N ASP A 203 22.71 14.15 4.09
CA ASP A 203 22.89 12.73 4.45
C ASP A 203 21.85 12.21 5.43
N TYR A 204 21.15 13.11 6.11
CA TYR A 204 20.11 12.78 7.07
C TYR A 204 18.70 12.91 6.52
N PHE A 205 18.48 13.79 5.53
CA PHE A 205 17.15 14.18 5.05
C PHE A 205 16.96 13.85 3.58
N THR A 206 15.90 13.10 3.30
CA THR A 206 15.38 12.86 1.95
C THR A 206 13.93 13.32 1.87
N LEU A 207 13.62 14.09 0.84
CA LEU A 207 12.28 14.59 0.52
C LEU A 207 11.77 13.86 -0.71
N GLN A 208 10.53 13.39 -0.69
CA GLN A 208 9.86 12.83 -1.86
C GLN A 208 8.50 13.48 -2.03
N PHE A 209 8.22 13.94 -3.23
CA PHE A 209 6.92 14.47 -3.63
C PHE A 209 6.42 13.70 -4.85
N GLY A 210 5.18 13.24 -4.82
CA GLY A 210 4.67 12.44 -5.93
C GLY A 210 3.24 11.98 -5.76
N HIS A 211 2.91 10.96 -6.57
CA HIS A 211 1.65 10.26 -6.60
C HIS A 211 1.93 8.76 -6.60
N GLY A 212 1.49 8.05 -5.56
CA GLY A 212 1.86 6.65 -5.37
C GLY A 212 1.26 6.05 -4.10
N LYS A 213 1.87 4.98 -3.62
CA LYS A 213 1.42 4.20 -2.46
C LYS A 213 2.54 4.01 -1.46
N HIS A 214 2.14 3.73 -0.21
CA HIS A 214 3.07 3.38 0.87
C HIS A 214 2.57 2.14 1.61
N PHE A 215 3.49 1.48 2.31
CA PHE A 215 3.20 0.30 3.11
C PHE A 215 4.04 0.34 4.39
N ILE A 216 3.44 0.05 5.54
CA ILE A 216 4.14 -0.06 6.82
C ILE A 216 4.00 -1.48 7.34
N GLY A 217 5.11 -2.20 7.45
CA GLY A 217 5.11 -3.55 8.00
C GLY A 217 6.11 -4.49 7.35
N ASN A 218 6.19 -5.69 7.93
CA ASN A 218 7.02 -6.80 7.46
C ASN A 218 6.18 -7.96 6.89
N GLY A 219 4.86 -7.85 6.98
CA GLY A 219 3.88 -8.84 6.55
C GLY A 219 3.58 -8.84 5.06
N TYR A 220 2.66 -9.76 4.70
CA TYR A 220 1.96 -9.77 3.42
C TYR A 220 0.86 -8.70 3.41
N ARG A 221 0.15 -8.54 4.53
CA ARG A 221 -0.81 -7.47 4.81
C ARG A 221 -0.19 -6.42 5.73
N SER A 222 -0.89 -5.31 5.90
CA SER A 222 -0.60 -4.32 6.94
C SER A 222 -1.89 -3.84 7.60
N LEU A 223 -1.83 -3.66 8.93
CA LEU A 223 -2.91 -3.06 9.70
C LEU A 223 -2.67 -1.55 9.94
N LEU A 224 -1.49 -1.04 9.62
CA LEU A 224 -1.12 0.38 9.83
C LEU A 224 -1.35 1.21 8.56
N LEU A 225 -0.65 0.91 7.49
CA LEU A 225 -0.83 1.50 6.17
C LEU A 225 -0.42 0.48 5.12
N SER A 226 -1.28 0.23 4.14
CA SER A 226 -1.08 -0.75 3.06
C SER A 226 -1.05 -0.06 1.69
N ASP A 227 -0.48 -0.74 0.72
CA ASP A 227 -0.55 -0.40 -0.69
C ASP A 227 -1.81 -0.97 -1.38
N ASN A 228 -2.84 -1.30 -0.58
CA ASN A 228 -4.11 -1.83 -1.07
C ASN A 228 -4.88 -0.81 -1.89
N SER A 229 -5.13 0.40 -1.36
CA SER A 229 -5.92 1.43 -2.01
C SER A 229 -5.26 2.01 -3.27
N PHE A 230 -6.01 2.79 -4.05
CA PHE A 230 -5.49 3.51 -5.21
C PHE A 230 -4.34 4.45 -4.84
N ASN A 231 -3.59 4.92 -5.84
CA ASN A 231 -2.51 5.89 -5.66
C ASN A 231 -3.05 7.24 -5.19
N TYR A 232 -2.28 7.94 -4.36
CA TYR A 232 -2.61 9.26 -3.82
C TYR A 232 -1.44 10.24 -3.91
N PRO A 233 -1.71 11.55 -4.02
CA PRO A 233 -0.68 12.60 -3.91
C PRO A 233 -0.06 12.59 -2.52
N PHE A 234 1.26 12.73 -2.44
CA PHE A 234 1.96 12.73 -1.17
C PHE A 234 3.20 13.63 -1.14
N LEU A 235 3.53 14.08 0.07
CA LEU A 235 4.84 14.58 0.46
C LEU A 235 5.39 13.68 1.58
N ARG A 236 6.56 13.09 1.36
CA ARG A 236 7.27 12.27 2.34
C ARG A 236 8.56 12.94 2.73
N VAL A 237 8.78 13.10 4.02
CA VAL A 237 10.04 13.55 4.61
C VAL A 237 10.63 12.40 5.40
N GLN A 238 11.79 11.91 4.99
CA GLN A 238 12.50 10.85 5.70
C GLN A 238 13.75 11.42 6.34
N THR A 239 13.86 11.26 7.66
CA THR A 239 15.03 11.62 8.47
C THR A 239 15.67 10.35 8.98
N SER A 240 16.98 10.16 8.73
CA SER A 240 17.70 8.96 9.16
C SER A 240 18.98 9.36 9.87
N PHE A 241 19.18 8.91 11.10
CA PHE A 241 20.39 9.15 11.87
C PHE A 241 20.66 8.02 12.88
N GLY A 242 21.86 7.49 12.89
CA GLY A 242 22.25 6.41 13.78
C GLY A 242 21.31 5.20 13.69
N LYS A 243 20.59 4.91 14.76
CA LYS A 243 19.63 3.80 14.88
C LYS A 243 18.18 4.23 14.67
N PHE A 244 17.94 5.47 14.25
CA PHE A 244 16.60 6.05 14.08
C PHE A 244 16.33 6.33 12.61
N GLN A 245 15.12 6.02 12.19
CA GLN A 245 14.52 6.54 10.97
C GLN A 245 13.14 7.09 11.29
N TYR A 246 12.95 8.36 11.02
CA TYR A 246 11.68 9.04 11.21
C TYR A 246 11.12 9.45 9.85
N THR A 247 9.88 9.05 9.59
CA THR A 247 9.19 9.34 8.33
C THR A 247 7.92 10.10 8.63
N ASN A 248 7.78 11.27 8.02
CA ASN A 248 6.55 12.04 7.97
C ASN A 248 5.93 11.86 6.59
N LEU A 249 4.65 11.52 6.53
CA LEU A 249 3.88 11.37 5.31
C LEU A 249 2.66 12.29 5.38
N TYR A 250 2.55 13.16 4.41
CA TYR A 250 1.39 14.03 4.19
C TYR A 250 0.73 13.59 2.89
N ALA A 251 -0.57 13.30 2.93
CA ALA A 251 -1.29 12.76 1.80
C ALA A 251 -2.67 13.42 1.63
N GLU A 252 -3.13 13.48 0.38
CA GLU A 252 -4.49 13.87 0.02
C GLU A 252 -5.25 12.64 -0.48
N PHE A 253 -6.44 12.42 0.07
CA PHE A 253 -7.34 11.33 -0.29
C PHE A 253 -8.63 11.86 -0.91
N GLN A 254 -9.34 11.01 -1.65
CA GLN A 254 -10.62 11.30 -2.28
C GLN A 254 -11.70 10.37 -1.74
N ASP A 255 -12.88 10.92 -1.55
CA ASP A 255 -14.10 10.19 -1.19
C ASP A 255 -15.05 10.21 -2.39
N LEU A 256 -15.21 9.08 -3.06
CA LEU A 256 -16.00 8.99 -4.30
C LEU A 256 -17.50 9.11 -4.05
N LYS A 257 -17.98 8.87 -2.82
CA LYS A 257 -19.40 8.95 -2.47
C LYS A 257 -19.86 10.39 -2.24
N ASN A 258 -18.94 11.30 -1.94
CA ASN A 258 -19.23 12.68 -1.64
C ASN A 258 -18.68 13.59 -2.74
N TYR A 259 -19.57 14.28 -3.44
CA TYR A 259 -19.22 15.26 -4.46
C TYR A 259 -19.19 16.66 -3.85
N LEU A 260 -18.29 17.49 -4.31
CA LEU A 260 -18.35 18.93 -4.05
C LEU A 260 -19.43 19.51 -4.98
N SER A 261 -20.58 19.92 -4.43
CA SER A 261 -21.61 20.62 -5.19
C SER A 261 -21.43 22.14 -5.05
N SER A 262 -21.50 22.89 -6.16
CA SER A 262 -21.78 24.32 -6.10
C SER A 262 -23.28 24.52 -5.98
N ASP A 263 -23.74 25.46 -5.15
CA ASP A 263 -25.15 25.75 -4.88
C ASP A 263 -25.95 26.23 -6.11
N ASN A 264 -25.32 26.46 -7.25
CA ASN A 264 -26.00 26.87 -8.48
C ASN A 264 -25.34 26.25 -9.71
N ASN A 265 -26.06 25.28 -10.31
CA ASN A 265 -25.76 24.61 -11.59
C ASN A 265 -24.68 23.50 -11.53
N TYR A 266 -25.09 22.30 -11.78
CA TYR A 266 -24.56 21.09 -12.44
C TYR A 266 -23.06 20.94 -12.76
N ASP A 267 -22.19 21.82 -12.27
CA ASP A 267 -20.74 21.68 -12.43
C ASP A 267 -20.19 20.78 -11.32
N TYR A 268 -19.84 19.57 -11.69
CA TYR A 268 -19.11 18.66 -10.82
C TYR A 268 -17.76 19.29 -10.44
N MET A 269 -17.63 19.79 -9.22
CA MET A 269 -16.39 20.33 -8.69
C MET A 269 -15.38 19.27 -8.25
N GLY A 270 -15.63 17.99 -8.57
CA GLY A 270 -14.81 16.85 -8.20
C GLY A 270 -15.29 16.13 -6.93
N TYR A 271 -14.52 15.17 -6.49
CA TYR A 271 -14.78 14.40 -5.28
C TYR A 271 -14.40 15.17 -4.02
N ALA A 272 -15.10 14.91 -2.92
CA ALA A 272 -14.72 15.44 -1.62
C ALA A 272 -13.33 14.94 -1.21
N LYS A 273 -12.55 15.80 -0.58
CA LYS A 273 -11.18 15.50 -0.19
C LYS A 273 -11.07 15.20 1.30
N LYS A 274 -10.14 14.31 1.61
CA LYS A 274 -9.61 14.07 2.96
C LYS A 274 -8.12 14.27 2.93
N TYR A 275 -7.55 14.62 4.07
CA TYR A 275 -6.12 14.75 4.23
C TYR A 275 -5.62 13.84 5.34
N MET A 276 -4.38 13.42 5.24
CA MET A 276 -3.69 12.64 6.28
C MET A 276 -2.33 13.26 6.56
N SER A 277 -2.02 13.36 7.84
CA SER A 277 -0.65 13.45 8.34
C SER A 277 -0.33 12.18 9.11
N ALA A 278 0.80 11.55 8.81
CA ALA A 278 1.24 10.35 9.50
C ALA A 278 2.72 10.43 9.88
N HIS A 279 3.02 9.90 11.04
CA HIS A 279 4.37 9.78 11.58
C HIS A 279 4.72 8.32 11.80
N HIS A 280 5.92 7.92 11.40
CA HIS A 280 6.45 6.60 11.70
C HIS A 280 7.89 6.71 12.18
N LEU A 281 8.11 6.38 13.44
CA LEU A 281 9.44 6.34 14.06
C LEU A 281 9.93 4.91 14.16
N SER A 282 10.91 4.54 13.37
CA SER A 282 11.61 3.25 13.47
C SER A 282 12.86 3.39 14.34
N TYR A 283 13.04 2.49 15.28
CA TYR A 283 14.20 2.43 16.16
C TYR A 283 14.80 1.02 16.19
N LYS A 284 16.10 0.93 15.86
CA LYS A 284 16.87 -0.30 15.99
C LYS A 284 17.34 -0.47 17.44
N LEU A 285 16.55 -1.15 18.24
CA LEU A 285 16.86 -1.38 19.66
C LEU A 285 18.12 -2.24 19.82
N SER A 286 18.22 -3.30 18.99
CA SER A 286 19.40 -4.18 18.92
C SER A 286 19.60 -4.67 17.47
N GLU A 287 20.67 -5.44 17.22
CA GLU A 287 20.88 -6.08 15.91
C GLU A 287 19.75 -7.05 15.51
N LYS A 288 19.01 -7.53 16.48
CA LYS A 288 17.90 -8.48 16.26
C LYS A 288 16.52 -7.86 16.39
N PHE A 289 16.37 -6.72 17.07
CA PHE A 289 15.07 -6.19 17.45
C PHE A 289 14.86 -4.76 16.98
N ASN A 290 13.81 -4.56 16.19
CA ASN A 290 13.37 -3.27 15.68
C ASN A 290 11.98 -2.97 16.20
N ILE A 291 11.72 -1.70 16.53
CA ILE A 291 10.43 -1.18 16.96
C ILE A 291 10.06 -0.03 16.04
N GLY A 292 8.81 0.01 15.60
CA GLY A 292 8.20 1.13 14.90
C GLY A 292 7.02 1.66 15.68
N ILE A 293 6.93 2.97 15.83
CA ILE A 293 5.78 3.67 16.41
C ILE A 293 5.12 4.45 15.30
N PHE A 294 3.82 4.26 15.15
CA PHE A 294 2.99 4.89 14.13
C PHE A 294 1.91 5.75 14.77
N GLU A 295 1.68 6.90 14.20
CA GLU A 295 0.54 7.77 14.49
C GLU A 295 0.06 8.39 13.19
N SER A 296 -1.25 8.46 12.98
CA SER A 296 -1.84 9.19 11.87
C SER A 296 -3.09 9.92 12.32
N ILE A 297 -3.37 11.02 11.62
CA ILE A 297 -4.63 11.74 11.75
C ILE A 297 -5.20 11.97 10.37
N ILE A 298 -6.53 11.73 10.22
CA ILE A 298 -7.28 12.00 9.01
C ILE A 298 -8.37 13.01 9.31
N TRP A 299 -8.48 14.02 8.44
CA TRP A 299 -9.52 15.04 8.50
C TRP A 299 -10.13 15.33 7.13
N ARG A 300 -11.33 15.86 7.14
CA ARG A 300 -12.08 16.24 5.93
C ARG A 300 -11.75 17.67 5.50
N SER A 301 -11.81 17.89 4.20
CA SER A 301 -11.63 19.24 3.62
C SER A 301 -12.78 20.20 3.89
N ASN A 302 -13.98 19.69 4.22
CA ASN A 302 -15.20 20.48 4.40
C ASN A 302 -15.83 20.21 5.76
N HIS A 303 -16.06 21.27 6.52
CA HIS A 303 -16.94 21.30 7.68
C HIS A 303 -18.25 22.00 7.33
N THR A 304 -19.29 21.81 8.14
CA THR A 304 -20.56 22.56 8.07
C THR A 304 -20.38 24.07 8.18
N LEU A 305 -19.22 24.53 8.63
CA LEU A 305 -18.86 25.94 8.83
C LEU A 305 -17.95 26.51 7.73
N GLY A 306 -17.61 25.76 6.70
CA GLY A 306 -16.77 26.23 5.58
C GLY A 306 -15.77 25.18 5.07
N ALA A 307 -15.09 25.50 3.96
CA ALA A 307 -14.05 24.66 3.40
C ALA A 307 -12.75 24.82 4.22
N ASN A 308 -12.32 23.77 4.90
CA ASN A 308 -10.99 23.65 5.48
C ASN A 308 -10.10 22.94 4.46
N GLY A 309 -9.07 23.62 3.96
CA GLY A 309 -8.02 22.97 3.18
C GLY A 309 -7.13 22.09 4.06
N PHE A 310 -5.92 21.88 3.63
CA PHE A 310 -4.90 21.23 4.46
C PHE A 310 -4.65 22.05 5.73
N ASP A 311 -4.82 21.43 6.92
CA ASP A 311 -4.62 22.13 8.19
C ASP A 311 -3.14 22.16 8.56
N ILE A 312 -2.58 23.36 8.68
CA ILE A 312 -1.17 23.58 8.99
C ILE A 312 -0.78 23.09 10.40
N ASN A 313 -1.75 22.98 11.32
CA ASN A 313 -1.49 22.45 12.66
C ASN A 313 -1.01 21.00 12.61
N TYR A 314 -1.46 20.23 11.61
CA TYR A 314 -1.04 18.85 11.38
C TYR A 314 0.23 18.72 10.52
N LEU A 315 0.84 19.83 10.12
CA LEU A 315 2.13 19.81 9.41
C LEU A 315 3.33 19.67 10.35
N ASN A 316 3.14 19.86 11.66
CA ASN A 316 4.23 19.77 12.64
C ASN A 316 4.80 18.34 12.67
N PRO A 317 6.09 18.14 12.35
CA PRO A 317 6.65 16.81 12.18
C PRO A 317 7.00 16.10 13.49
N ILE A 318 6.84 16.73 14.66
CA ILE A 318 7.38 16.20 15.94
C ILE A 318 6.29 16.01 16.98
N ILE A 319 5.17 16.66 16.83
CA ILE A 319 4.10 16.68 17.84
C ILE A 319 3.17 15.46 17.70
N PHE A 320 2.65 14.98 18.83
CA PHE A 320 1.56 14.02 18.84
C PHE A 320 0.25 14.69 18.37
N PHE A 321 -0.50 14.04 17.48
CA PHE A 321 -1.69 14.61 16.85
C PHE A 321 -2.87 14.75 17.81
N ARG A 322 -3.05 13.81 18.73
CA ARG A 322 -4.20 13.84 19.67
C ARG A 322 -4.29 15.12 20.51
N PRO A 323 -3.20 15.67 21.10
CA PRO A 323 -3.25 16.96 21.75
C PRO A 323 -3.57 18.13 20.83
N VAL A 324 -3.17 18.06 19.55
CA VAL A 324 -3.47 19.08 18.55
C VAL A 324 -4.96 19.07 18.24
N GLU A 325 -5.52 17.91 17.93
CA GLU A 325 -6.95 17.70 17.70
C GLU A 325 -7.80 18.32 18.82
N PHE A 326 -7.46 18.02 20.09
CA PHE A 326 -8.11 18.62 21.25
C PHE A 326 -7.98 20.15 21.26
N SER A 327 -6.82 20.69 20.94
CA SER A 327 -6.56 22.14 21.00
C SER A 327 -7.35 22.93 19.97
N ILE A 328 -7.65 22.36 18.83
CA ILE A 328 -8.43 22.98 17.75
C ILE A 328 -9.92 22.59 17.79
N ASN A 329 -10.32 21.75 18.76
CA ASN A 329 -11.68 21.25 18.93
C ASN A 329 -12.23 20.60 17.65
N SER A 330 -11.40 19.82 16.99
CA SER A 330 -11.76 19.07 15.78
C SER A 330 -12.20 17.64 16.14
N ALA A 331 -13.09 17.06 15.35
CA ALA A 331 -13.52 15.66 15.47
C ALA A 331 -12.86 14.84 14.36
N ASP A 332 -11.54 14.82 14.34
CA ASP A 332 -10.74 14.11 13.34
C ASP A 332 -10.47 12.67 13.79
N ASN A 333 -10.06 11.82 12.86
CA ASN A 333 -9.80 10.42 13.15
C ASN A 333 -8.31 10.19 13.41
N ALA A 334 -7.93 9.95 14.67
CA ALA A 334 -6.56 9.71 15.10
C ALA A 334 -6.33 8.22 15.38
N ILE A 335 -5.32 7.64 14.74
CA ILE A 335 -4.96 6.22 14.83
C ILE A 335 -3.53 6.12 15.34
N ILE A 336 -3.30 5.21 16.30
CA ILE A 336 -1.98 4.92 16.86
C ILE A 336 -1.64 3.46 16.58
N GLY A 337 -0.37 3.18 16.28
CA GLY A 337 0.07 1.83 16.00
C GLY A 337 1.50 1.53 16.44
N LEU A 338 1.78 0.25 16.53
CA LEU A 338 3.10 -0.28 16.86
C LEU A 338 3.44 -1.36 15.85
N ASP A 339 4.66 -1.38 15.33
CA ASP A 339 5.20 -2.50 14.60
C ASP A 339 6.51 -3.00 15.21
N LEU A 340 6.68 -4.30 15.21
CA LEU A 340 7.80 -5.00 15.83
C LEU A 340 8.39 -5.98 14.85
N LYS A 341 9.72 -6.13 14.86
CA LYS A 341 10.41 -7.20 14.15
C LYS A 341 11.53 -7.76 15.03
N TYR A 342 11.55 -9.08 15.17
CA TYR A 342 12.57 -9.79 15.91
C TYR A 342 13.21 -10.90 15.06
N ASN A 343 14.51 -10.78 14.77
CA ASN A 343 15.28 -11.78 14.08
C ASN A 343 15.68 -12.89 15.06
N LEU A 344 14.94 -14.00 15.05
CA LEU A 344 15.22 -15.17 15.89
C LEU A 344 16.57 -15.80 15.55
N THR A 345 16.77 -16.01 14.25
CA THR A 345 18.01 -16.56 13.68
C THR A 345 18.39 -15.79 12.42
N THR A 346 19.50 -16.14 11.78
CA THR A 346 19.85 -15.62 10.45
C THR A 346 18.88 -16.04 9.34
N ARG A 347 18.00 -17.01 9.60
CA ARG A 347 17.05 -17.55 8.64
C ARG A 347 15.59 -17.33 9.04
N SER A 348 15.32 -16.76 10.20
CA SER A 348 13.95 -16.60 10.65
C SER A 348 13.72 -15.31 11.41
N ASN A 349 12.55 -14.73 11.21
CA ASN A 349 12.10 -13.58 11.97
C ASN A 349 10.62 -13.70 12.36
N LEU A 350 10.30 -13.10 13.48
CA LEU A 350 8.95 -12.80 13.94
C LEU A 350 8.68 -11.32 13.70
N TYR A 351 7.44 -10.98 13.37
CA TYR A 351 6.98 -9.60 13.34
C TYR A 351 5.57 -9.51 13.90
N ALA A 352 5.19 -8.32 14.36
CA ALA A 352 3.86 -8.06 14.85
C ALA A 352 3.48 -6.61 14.58
N GLN A 353 2.17 -6.36 14.44
CA GLN A 353 1.58 -5.02 14.48
C GLN A 353 0.46 -4.97 15.50
N LEU A 354 0.30 -3.81 16.11
CA LEU A 354 -0.85 -3.44 16.92
C LEU A 354 -1.40 -2.13 16.38
N ILE A 355 -2.71 -2.02 16.31
CA ILE A 355 -3.39 -0.78 15.96
C ILE A 355 -4.47 -0.47 16.98
N PHE A 356 -4.57 0.80 17.34
CA PHE A 356 -5.63 1.36 18.18
C PHE A 356 -6.19 2.58 17.47
N ASP A 357 -7.49 2.53 17.17
CA ASP A 357 -8.26 3.65 16.63
C ASP A 357 -8.91 4.42 17.81
N GLU A 358 -9.82 3.77 18.53
CA GLU A 358 -10.39 4.27 19.77
C GLU A 358 -10.42 3.15 20.80
N PHE A 359 -10.23 3.47 22.08
CA PHE A 359 -10.42 2.51 23.17
C PHE A 359 -10.59 3.20 24.51
N THR A 360 -11.33 2.56 25.39
CA THR A 360 -11.48 2.96 26.79
C THR A 360 -10.98 1.84 27.68
N LEU A 361 -9.91 2.06 28.45
CA LEU A 361 -9.28 1.03 29.27
C LEU A 361 -10.24 0.33 30.24
N ASN A 362 -11.23 1.04 30.77
CA ASN A 362 -12.22 0.47 31.67
C ASN A 362 -13.12 -0.52 30.94
N GLN A 363 -13.59 -0.18 29.74
CA GLN A 363 -14.44 -1.03 28.91
C GLN A 363 -13.67 -2.20 28.28
N LEU A 364 -12.37 -2.02 28.03
CA LEU A 364 -11.51 -3.10 27.57
C LEU A 364 -11.33 -4.17 28.68
N LYS A 365 -11.31 -3.75 29.94
CA LYS A 365 -11.18 -4.66 31.10
C LYS A 365 -12.49 -5.32 31.50
N SER A 366 -13.64 -4.70 31.23
CA SER A 366 -14.96 -5.27 31.56
C SER A 366 -15.35 -6.42 30.65
N ASP A 367 -14.72 -6.52 29.46
CA ASP A 367 -14.98 -7.55 28.44
C ASP A 367 -16.48 -7.67 28.07
N ASP A 368 -17.18 -6.54 28.07
CA ASP A 368 -18.63 -6.44 27.81
C ASP A 368 -18.97 -6.23 26.34
N GLY A 369 -17.97 -6.33 25.46
CA GLY A 369 -18.14 -6.14 24.03
C GLY A 369 -18.45 -4.68 23.64
N TYR A 370 -17.89 -3.70 24.32
CA TYR A 370 -18.09 -2.29 24.00
C TYR A 370 -17.63 -1.96 22.57
N TRP A 371 -18.51 -1.30 21.80
CA TRP A 371 -18.30 -1.05 20.37
C TRP A 371 -17.05 -0.21 20.06
N ALA A 372 -16.78 0.81 20.89
CA ALA A 372 -15.65 1.73 20.66
C ALA A 372 -14.28 1.18 21.13
N ASN A 373 -14.21 -0.10 21.54
CA ASN A 373 -12.93 -0.79 21.67
C ASN A 373 -12.43 -1.22 20.28
N LYS A 374 -11.92 -0.26 19.51
CA LYS A 374 -11.48 -0.41 18.11
C LYS A 374 -9.98 -0.68 18.08
N TYR A 375 -9.61 -1.91 17.84
CA TYR A 375 -8.21 -2.35 17.74
C TYR A 375 -8.04 -3.55 16.82
N GLY A 376 -6.81 -3.77 16.42
CA GLY A 376 -6.42 -4.97 15.68
C GLY A 376 -4.98 -5.37 15.97
N TYR A 377 -4.64 -6.61 15.65
CA TYR A 377 -3.28 -7.11 15.73
C TYR A 377 -2.93 -8.00 14.55
N GLN A 378 -1.66 -7.99 14.21
CA GLN A 378 -1.02 -8.89 13.26
C GLN A 378 0.15 -9.58 13.95
N ILE A 379 0.31 -10.89 13.69
CA ILE A 379 1.49 -11.66 14.09
C ILE A 379 1.91 -12.48 12.88
N GLY A 380 3.20 -12.46 12.58
CA GLY A 380 3.71 -13.25 11.46
C GLY A 380 5.10 -13.83 11.72
N TYR A 381 5.42 -14.85 10.95
CA TYR A 381 6.67 -15.58 11.01
C TYR A 381 7.18 -15.86 9.59
N LYS A 382 8.46 -15.56 9.35
CA LYS A 382 9.13 -15.92 8.10
C LYS A 382 10.31 -16.85 8.39
N TYR A 383 10.45 -17.88 7.56
CA TYR A 383 11.59 -18.79 7.61
C TYR A 383 12.19 -18.94 6.21
N TYR A 384 13.43 -18.53 6.04
CA TYR A 384 14.18 -18.61 4.79
C TYR A 384 15.00 -19.91 4.74
N ASP A 385 15.15 -20.48 3.55
CA ASP A 385 15.83 -21.75 3.29
C ASP A 385 15.23 -22.89 4.13
N LEU A 386 13.91 -23.01 4.08
CA LEU A 386 13.15 -24.04 4.77
C LEU A 386 13.68 -25.44 4.41
N PHE A 387 13.87 -26.31 5.40
CA PHE A 387 14.46 -27.64 5.26
C PHE A 387 15.86 -27.65 4.60
N ASN A 388 16.62 -26.55 4.72
CA ASN A 388 17.90 -26.30 4.04
C ASN A 388 17.81 -26.29 2.50
N ILE A 389 16.61 -26.12 1.94
CA ILE A 389 16.39 -25.89 0.51
C ILE A 389 16.59 -24.39 0.25
N SER A 390 17.66 -24.05 -0.45
CA SER A 390 17.99 -22.65 -0.76
C SER A 390 16.85 -21.95 -1.49
N ASN A 391 16.51 -20.72 -1.03
CA ASN A 391 15.45 -19.87 -1.57
C ASN A 391 14.01 -20.45 -1.45
N LEU A 392 13.80 -21.48 -0.61
CA LEU A 392 12.45 -21.87 -0.19
C LEU A 392 12.09 -21.08 1.06
N THR A 393 11.11 -20.21 0.97
CA THR A 393 10.63 -19.36 2.07
C THR A 393 9.25 -19.77 2.52
N LEU A 394 9.08 -19.95 3.83
CA LEU A 394 7.79 -20.07 4.49
C LEU A 394 7.42 -18.73 5.10
N HIS A 395 6.20 -18.28 4.87
CA HIS A 395 5.61 -17.08 5.48
C HIS A 395 4.24 -17.44 6.07
N LEU A 396 4.11 -17.27 7.38
CA LEU A 396 2.87 -17.43 8.14
C LEU A 396 2.46 -16.09 8.70
N GLU A 397 1.16 -15.77 8.63
CA GLU A 397 0.62 -14.51 9.14
C GLU A 397 -0.79 -14.71 9.67
N ARG A 398 -1.12 -14.07 10.76
CA ARG A 398 -2.47 -13.94 11.29
C ARG A 398 -2.80 -12.49 11.49
N ASN A 399 -3.95 -12.08 10.95
CA ASN A 399 -4.55 -10.76 11.09
C ASN A 399 -5.87 -10.87 11.85
N TYR A 400 -6.14 -9.90 12.71
CA TYR A 400 -7.38 -9.79 13.47
C TYR A 400 -7.71 -8.33 13.69
N VAL A 401 -8.93 -7.92 13.32
CA VAL A 401 -9.41 -6.55 13.47
C VAL A 401 -10.83 -6.57 13.98
N ARG A 402 -11.07 -5.84 15.07
CA ARG A 402 -12.39 -5.73 15.69
C ARG A 402 -13.37 -4.93 14.81
N PRO A 403 -14.69 -5.15 15.01
CA PRO A 403 -15.73 -4.35 14.36
C PRO A 403 -15.53 -2.86 14.60
N TYR A 404 -15.92 -2.04 13.62
CA TYR A 404 -15.87 -0.57 13.60
C TYR A 404 -14.47 0.06 13.58
N THR A 405 -13.38 -0.71 13.71
CA THR A 405 -12.02 -0.20 13.54
C THR A 405 -11.88 0.46 12.18
N TYR A 406 -11.18 1.59 12.09
CA TYR A 406 -11.01 2.44 10.89
C TYR A 406 -12.24 3.24 10.44
N SER A 407 -13.43 2.99 10.99
CA SER A 407 -14.62 3.75 10.65
C SER A 407 -14.74 5.03 11.47
N HIS A 408 -15.32 6.08 10.88
CA HIS A 408 -15.57 7.34 11.58
C HIS A 408 -16.90 7.96 11.12
N TRP A 409 -17.69 8.53 12.07
CA TRP A 409 -19.04 9.03 11.83
C TRP A 409 -19.12 10.17 10.82
N ASN A 410 -18.08 10.98 10.71
CA ASN A 410 -18.05 12.17 9.84
C ASN A 410 -17.35 11.90 8.51
N ASN A 411 -17.23 10.65 8.05
CA ASN A 411 -16.49 10.23 6.86
C ASN A 411 -14.96 10.53 6.90
N ALA A 412 -14.39 10.83 8.07
CA ALA A 412 -12.93 10.82 8.27
C ALA A 412 -12.41 9.38 8.50
N ASN A 413 -13.05 8.40 7.88
CA ASN A 413 -12.63 7.00 7.93
C ASN A 413 -11.24 6.81 7.31
N TYR A 414 -10.57 5.70 7.69
CA TYR A 414 -9.24 5.32 7.20
C TYR A 414 -9.32 4.67 5.80
N GLY A 415 -9.84 5.42 4.84
CA GLY A 415 -10.08 4.95 3.48
C GLY A 415 -9.75 6.01 2.43
N HIS A 416 -9.47 5.56 1.21
CA HIS A 416 -9.21 6.36 0.02
C HIS A 416 -9.82 5.69 -1.19
N TYR A 417 -10.54 6.46 -2.00
CA TYR A 417 -11.06 6.01 -3.30
C TYR A 417 -11.97 4.77 -3.20
N ASN A 418 -12.85 4.73 -2.17
CA ASN A 418 -13.70 3.60 -1.78
C ASN A 418 -12.96 2.32 -1.37
N GLU A 419 -11.66 2.43 -1.06
CA GLU A 419 -10.82 1.32 -0.63
C GLU A 419 -10.21 1.61 0.75
N GLU A 420 -9.86 0.57 1.48
CA GLU A 420 -9.23 0.63 2.79
C GLU A 420 -7.75 1.01 2.65
N LEU A 421 -7.27 1.92 3.53
CA LEU A 421 -5.85 2.28 3.60
C LEU A 421 -5.01 1.23 4.33
N ALA A 422 -5.63 0.38 5.13
CA ALA A 422 -4.97 -0.71 5.85
C ALA A 422 -5.24 -2.05 5.17
N HIS A 423 -6.01 -2.93 5.79
CA HIS A 423 -6.28 -4.27 5.30
C HIS A 423 -7.49 -4.26 4.32
N PRO A 424 -7.45 -5.01 3.19
CA PRO A 424 -8.53 -5.00 2.19
C PRO A 424 -9.89 -5.49 2.71
N LEU A 425 -9.94 -6.20 3.83
CA LEU A 425 -11.19 -6.63 4.46
C LEU A 425 -11.81 -5.58 5.40
N GLY A 426 -11.20 -4.40 5.55
CA GLY A 426 -11.67 -3.37 6.47
C GLY A 426 -11.55 -3.79 7.93
N ALA A 427 -12.67 -4.05 8.59
CA ALA A 427 -12.74 -4.45 10.00
C ALA A 427 -13.63 -5.68 10.20
N ASN A 428 -13.88 -6.10 11.45
CA ASN A 428 -14.72 -7.25 11.79
C ASN A 428 -14.30 -8.57 11.12
N PHE A 429 -13.00 -8.86 11.12
CA PHE A 429 -12.46 -10.06 10.47
C PHE A 429 -11.29 -10.70 11.23
N SER A 430 -11.02 -11.96 10.90
CA SER A 430 -9.74 -12.62 11.10
C SER A 430 -9.28 -13.32 9.83
N GLU A 431 -7.99 -13.30 9.58
CA GLU A 431 -7.35 -13.93 8.42
C GLU A 431 -6.12 -14.70 8.86
N ASN A 432 -5.96 -15.93 8.37
CA ASN A 432 -4.74 -16.72 8.48
C ASN A 432 -4.15 -16.90 7.09
N ILE A 433 -2.86 -16.63 6.94
CA ILE A 433 -2.12 -16.68 5.67
C ILE A 433 -0.97 -17.68 5.80
N LEU A 434 -0.84 -18.53 4.81
CA LEU A 434 0.33 -19.37 4.59
C LEU A 434 0.82 -19.13 3.16
N ILE A 435 2.09 -18.75 3.01
CA ILE A 435 2.74 -18.64 1.71
C ILE A 435 4.02 -19.47 1.73
N LEU A 436 4.13 -20.37 0.76
CA LEU A 436 5.37 -21.05 0.40
C LEU A 436 5.86 -20.47 -0.92
N HIS A 437 7.06 -19.94 -0.93
CA HIS A 437 7.67 -19.35 -2.12
C HIS A 437 9.02 -20.00 -2.38
N TYR A 438 9.21 -20.52 -3.60
CA TYR A 438 10.46 -21.13 -4.03
C TYR A 438 10.94 -20.47 -5.31
N ARG A 439 12.21 -20.07 -5.31
CA ARG A 439 12.85 -19.50 -6.51
C ARG A 439 14.19 -20.17 -6.76
N LYS A 440 14.35 -20.64 -7.98
CA LYS A 440 15.63 -21.15 -8.45
C LYS A 440 15.91 -20.62 -9.85
N ASP A 441 16.99 -19.87 -10.01
CA ASP A 441 17.33 -19.21 -11.26
C ASP A 441 16.16 -18.36 -11.77
N ARG A 442 15.57 -18.72 -12.89
CA ARG A 442 14.41 -18.05 -13.50
C ARG A 442 13.07 -18.67 -13.12
N LEU A 443 13.07 -19.81 -12.46
CA LEU A 443 11.85 -20.46 -11.99
C LEU A 443 11.38 -19.78 -10.70
N ASP A 444 10.10 -19.38 -10.67
CA ASP A 444 9.43 -18.68 -9.57
C ASP A 444 8.12 -19.40 -9.24
N MET A 445 8.03 -20.01 -8.08
CA MET A 445 6.88 -20.82 -7.67
C MET A 445 6.33 -20.33 -6.33
N GLN A 446 5.00 -20.22 -6.24
CA GLN A 446 4.32 -19.83 -5.02
C GLN A 446 3.07 -20.66 -4.80
N VAL A 447 2.90 -21.11 -3.56
CA VAL A 447 1.62 -21.61 -3.05
C VAL A 447 1.17 -20.68 -1.94
N LYS A 448 -0.05 -20.17 -2.05
CA LYS A 448 -0.66 -19.27 -1.07
C LYS A 448 -2.00 -19.86 -0.63
N TYR A 449 -2.21 -19.95 0.68
CA TYR A 449 -3.46 -20.33 1.30
C TYR A 449 -3.90 -19.27 2.29
N LEU A 450 -5.16 -18.84 2.18
CA LEU A 450 -5.80 -17.92 3.12
C LEU A 450 -7.07 -18.57 3.65
N ASN A 451 -7.26 -18.46 4.96
CA ASN A 451 -8.53 -18.75 5.62
C ASN A 451 -9.01 -17.45 6.28
N ILE A 452 -10.15 -16.98 5.83
CA ILE A 452 -10.73 -15.68 6.20
C ILE A 452 -12.10 -15.91 6.82
N ILE A 453 -12.36 -15.23 7.93
CA ILE A 453 -13.69 -15.14 8.54
C ILE A 453 -13.99 -13.66 8.76
N TYR A 454 -15.14 -13.20 8.27
CA TYR A 454 -15.59 -11.82 8.50
C TYR A 454 -17.10 -11.75 8.68
N GLY A 455 -17.59 -10.67 9.30
CA GLY A 455 -19.01 -10.37 9.39
C GLY A 455 -19.32 -9.10 8.60
N SER A 456 -20.09 -9.22 7.52
CA SER A 456 -20.50 -8.09 6.68
C SER A 456 -21.91 -7.59 7.04
N ASP A 457 -22.21 -6.38 6.58
CA ASP A 457 -23.56 -5.83 6.66
C ASP A 457 -24.52 -6.65 5.78
N TYR A 458 -25.79 -6.80 6.18
CA TYR A 458 -26.80 -7.45 5.34
C TYR A 458 -27.21 -6.51 4.20
N ILE A 459 -27.42 -7.08 3.02
CA ILE A 459 -27.85 -6.32 1.84
C ILE A 459 -29.21 -5.67 2.10
N GLY A 460 -29.27 -4.33 1.98
CA GLY A 460 -30.50 -3.55 2.20
C GLY A 460 -30.77 -3.19 3.66
N ASP A 461 -29.94 -3.61 4.60
CA ASP A 461 -30.02 -3.16 6.00
C ASP A 461 -29.41 -1.76 6.14
N THR A 462 -29.95 -0.99 7.09
CA THR A 462 -29.40 0.30 7.50
C THR A 462 -28.42 0.17 8.67
N ILE A 463 -28.41 -1.01 9.33
CA ILE A 463 -27.54 -1.30 10.47
C ILE A 463 -26.14 -1.63 9.96
N SER A 464 -25.13 -0.99 10.56
CA SER A 464 -23.73 -1.33 10.36
C SER A 464 -23.28 -2.36 11.39
N TYR A 465 -22.64 -3.42 10.93
CA TYR A 465 -22.01 -4.45 11.77
C TYR A 465 -20.49 -4.26 11.89
N GLY A 466 -19.99 -3.14 11.38
CA GLY A 466 -18.64 -2.67 11.60
C GLY A 466 -17.56 -3.31 10.72
N ASN A 467 -17.92 -3.94 9.60
CA ASN A 467 -16.97 -4.39 8.58
C ASN A 467 -16.64 -3.26 7.60
N ASN A 468 -17.68 -2.63 7.06
CA ASN A 468 -17.56 -1.54 6.10
C ASN A 468 -17.10 -0.26 6.81
N ILE A 469 -15.86 0.13 6.59
CA ILE A 469 -15.25 1.33 7.20
C ILE A 469 -15.88 2.65 6.73
N TYR A 470 -16.63 2.63 5.62
CA TYR A 470 -17.34 3.79 5.07
C TYR A 470 -18.77 3.93 5.63
N ALA A 471 -19.23 2.96 6.43
CA ALA A 471 -20.50 3.06 7.12
C ALA A 471 -20.40 3.90 8.39
N ASP A 472 -21.44 4.71 8.66
CA ASP A 472 -21.52 5.47 9.91
C ASP A 472 -21.74 4.51 11.08
N TYR A 473 -20.80 4.47 12.02
CA TYR A 473 -20.89 3.63 13.20
C TYR A 473 -22.01 4.04 14.16
N ASN A 474 -22.64 5.22 13.99
CA ASN A 474 -23.84 5.59 14.75
C ASN A 474 -25.04 4.73 14.40
N ASN A 475 -25.03 4.08 13.23
CA ASN A 475 -26.05 3.12 12.81
C ASN A 475 -25.79 1.69 13.35
N ARG A 476 -24.95 1.54 14.39
CA ARG A 476 -24.70 0.24 15.03
C ARG A 476 -25.92 -0.32 15.74
N SER A 477 -25.95 -1.64 15.90
CA SER A 477 -27.07 -2.33 16.55
C SER A 477 -27.13 -2.12 18.06
N SER A 478 -25.98 -1.93 18.73
CA SER A 478 -25.86 -1.77 20.19
C SER A 478 -24.53 -1.12 20.57
N ASP A 479 -24.46 -0.58 21.78
CA ASP A 479 -23.20 -0.09 22.37
C ASP A 479 -22.38 -1.20 23.01
N PHE A 480 -23.01 -2.28 23.46
CA PHE A 480 -22.40 -3.41 24.14
C PHE A 480 -22.78 -4.74 23.51
N GLY A 481 -22.04 -5.80 23.82
CA GLY A 481 -22.28 -7.12 23.26
C GLY A 481 -21.84 -7.25 21.80
N ILE A 482 -20.97 -6.37 21.32
CA ILE A 482 -20.41 -6.46 19.98
C ILE A 482 -19.36 -7.56 19.94
N GLU A 483 -19.72 -8.64 19.25
CA GLU A 483 -18.86 -9.79 19.03
C GLU A 483 -18.18 -9.74 17.67
N MET A 484 -17.12 -10.55 17.51
CA MET A 484 -16.48 -10.74 16.22
C MET A 484 -17.39 -11.47 15.24
N TYR A 485 -17.33 -11.05 13.99
CA TYR A 485 -18.08 -11.62 12.87
C TYR A 485 -19.61 -11.40 12.98
N ASN A 486 -20.04 -10.37 13.73
CA ASN A 486 -21.43 -9.91 13.74
C ASN A 486 -21.89 -9.54 12.33
N GLY A 487 -23.20 -9.70 12.06
CA GLY A 487 -23.82 -9.54 10.75
C GLY A 487 -23.77 -10.84 9.94
N ASN A 488 -23.72 -10.76 8.63
CA ASN A 488 -23.64 -11.90 7.72
C ASN A 488 -22.26 -12.55 7.80
N LYS A 489 -22.13 -13.55 8.67
CA LYS A 489 -20.87 -14.26 8.86
C LYS A 489 -20.49 -15.04 7.62
N THR A 490 -19.32 -14.71 7.08
CA THR A 490 -18.79 -15.30 5.84
C THR A 490 -17.44 -15.94 6.12
N ASN A 491 -17.24 -17.16 5.60
CA ASN A 491 -15.96 -17.86 5.59
C ASN A 491 -15.45 -17.94 4.16
N VAL A 492 -14.16 -17.66 3.96
CA VAL A 492 -13.50 -17.82 2.66
C VAL A 492 -12.23 -18.63 2.84
N ASP A 493 -12.13 -19.71 2.08
CA ASP A 493 -10.89 -20.46 1.88
C ASP A 493 -10.38 -20.17 0.47
N TYR A 494 -9.20 -19.57 0.39
CA TYR A 494 -8.55 -19.19 -0.86
C TYR A 494 -7.22 -19.90 -1.00
N THR A 495 -7.04 -20.64 -2.08
CA THR A 495 -5.78 -21.31 -2.42
C THR A 495 -5.33 -20.84 -3.80
N GLN A 496 -4.09 -20.40 -3.91
CA GLN A 496 -3.48 -19.99 -5.19
C GLN A 496 -2.15 -20.70 -5.40
N ILE A 497 -1.96 -21.26 -6.58
CA ILE A 497 -0.69 -21.82 -7.03
C ILE A 497 -0.23 -21.01 -8.24
N ASN A 498 0.98 -20.47 -8.15
CA ASN A 498 1.63 -19.77 -9.26
C ASN A 498 2.91 -20.50 -9.65
N ILE A 499 3.13 -20.66 -10.95
CA ILE A 499 4.36 -21.18 -11.53
C ILE A 499 4.80 -20.23 -12.64
N GLY A 500 5.89 -19.53 -12.39
CA GLY A 500 6.40 -18.49 -13.28
C GLY A 500 7.81 -18.80 -13.80
N TYR A 501 8.10 -18.34 -15.01
CA TYR A 501 9.45 -18.30 -15.57
C TYR A 501 9.83 -16.86 -15.89
N ILE A 502 10.83 -16.33 -15.20
CA ILE A 502 11.27 -14.94 -15.31
C ILE A 502 12.05 -14.74 -16.60
N LEU A 503 11.50 -13.92 -17.47
CA LEU A 503 12.13 -13.50 -18.72
C LEU A 503 13.10 -12.34 -18.49
N ASN A 504 12.65 -11.29 -17.79
CA ASN A 504 13.48 -10.13 -17.48
C ASN A 504 13.33 -9.72 -16.01
N PRO A 505 14.41 -9.83 -15.20
CA PRO A 505 14.35 -9.52 -13.77
C PRO A 505 14.23 -8.02 -13.45
N SER A 506 14.63 -7.10 -14.33
CA SER A 506 14.57 -5.66 -14.06
C SER A 506 13.13 -5.15 -13.91
N THR A 507 12.18 -5.74 -14.64
CA THR A 507 10.75 -5.47 -14.53
C THR A 507 9.97 -6.66 -13.94
N ASN A 508 10.67 -7.69 -13.46
CA ASN A 508 10.08 -8.97 -13.05
C ASN A 508 9.09 -9.51 -14.11
N LEU A 509 9.46 -9.34 -15.39
CA LEU A 509 8.68 -9.84 -16.52
C LEU A 509 8.77 -11.36 -16.55
N LYS A 510 7.61 -12.03 -16.48
CA LYS A 510 7.53 -13.50 -16.45
C LYS A 510 6.38 -14.04 -17.26
N ILE A 511 6.53 -15.26 -17.75
CA ILE A 511 5.40 -16.10 -18.13
C ILE A 511 4.94 -16.79 -16.85
N ASP A 512 3.67 -16.67 -16.51
CA ASP A 512 3.11 -17.12 -15.24
C ASP A 512 1.83 -17.92 -15.49
N PHE A 513 1.77 -19.11 -14.91
CA PHE A 513 0.56 -19.89 -14.79
C PHE A 513 0.01 -19.74 -13.38
N SER A 514 -1.27 -19.43 -13.26
CA SER A 514 -1.98 -19.28 -11.98
C SER A 514 -3.19 -20.19 -11.92
N LEU A 515 -3.35 -20.90 -10.81
CA LEU A 515 -4.53 -21.68 -10.46
C LEU A 515 -5.05 -21.17 -9.12
N VAL A 516 -6.33 -20.78 -9.08
CA VAL A 516 -7.03 -20.28 -7.89
C VAL A 516 -8.24 -21.17 -7.59
N SER A 517 -8.34 -21.63 -6.36
CA SER A 517 -9.54 -22.23 -5.78
C SER A 517 -10.03 -21.35 -4.64
N ARG A 518 -11.25 -20.82 -4.76
CA ARG A 518 -11.89 -19.97 -3.74
C ARG A 518 -13.22 -20.55 -3.34
N LYS A 519 -13.34 -20.90 -2.06
CA LYS A 519 -14.60 -21.37 -1.47
C LYS A 519 -15.12 -20.29 -0.55
N LEU A 520 -16.32 -19.81 -0.82
CA LEU A 520 -17.05 -18.86 0.04
C LEU A 520 -18.27 -19.57 0.61
N SER A 521 -18.47 -19.46 1.92
CA SER A 521 -19.63 -19.98 2.62
C SER A 521 -20.18 -18.92 3.58
N SER A 522 -21.45 -18.56 3.39
CA SER A 522 -22.21 -17.66 4.27
C SER A 522 -23.63 -18.19 4.45
N GLU A 523 -24.43 -17.53 5.26
CA GLU A 523 -25.85 -17.88 5.42
C GLU A 523 -26.64 -17.75 4.10
N ALA A 524 -26.26 -16.77 3.27
CA ALA A 524 -26.97 -16.47 2.03
C ALA A 524 -26.41 -17.22 0.81
N HIS A 525 -25.10 -17.51 0.78
CA HIS A 525 -24.43 -17.97 -0.43
C HIS A 525 -23.32 -18.98 -0.14
N ASN A 526 -23.20 -19.97 -1.06
CA ASN A 526 -22.10 -20.90 -1.09
C ASN A 526 -21.55 -20.96 -2.53
N TYR A 527 -20.31 -20.53 -2.72
CA TYR A 527 -19.64 -20.53 -4.03
C TYR A 527 -18.32 -21.32 -3.95
N ASN A 528 -18.04 -22.05 -5.01
CA ASN A 528 -16.79 -22.80 -5.16
C ASN A 528 -16.16 -22.49 -6.52
N THR A 529 -15.43 -21.38 -6.58
CA THR A 529 -14.77 -20.87 -7.78
C THR A 529 -13.46 -21.61 -8.03
N LEU A 530 -13.29 -22.11 -9.25
CA LEU A 530 -12.02 -22.54 -9.80
C LEU A 530 -11.65 -21.63 -10.97
N PHE A 531 -10.52 -20.94 -10.85
CA PHE A 531 -10.03 -20.00 -11.86
C PHE A 531 -8.59 -20.36 -12.23
N TYR A 532 -8.29 -20.42 -13.51
CA TYR A 532 -6.91 -20.60 -13.99
C TYR A 532 -6.58 -19.63 -15.10
N SER A 533 -5.33 -19.23 -15.18
CA SER A 533 -4.85 -18.29 -16.20
C SER A 533 -3.39 -18.52 -16.57
N ILE A 534 -3.07 -18.12 -17.79
CA ILE A 534 -1.70 -17.97 -18.26
C ILE A 534 -1.46 -16.50 -18.63
N SER A 535 -0.31 -15.96 -18.25
CA SER A 535 0.00 -14.56 -18.48
C SER A 535 1.46 -14.33 -18.83
N LEU A 536 1.70 -13.28 -19.62
CA LEU A 536 2.99 -12.61 -19.76
C LEU A 536 2.87 -11.29 -19.01
N LYS A 537 3.48 -11.18 -17.82
CA LYS A 537 3.27 -10.02 -16.94
C LYS A 537 4.56 -9.46 -16.33
N SER A 538 4.62 -8.13 -16.23
CA SER A 538 5.56 -7.39 -15.38
C SER A 538 4.99 -7.32 -13.96
N ASP A 539 5.68 -7.90 -12.97
CA ASP A 539 5.16 -8.10 -11.61
C ASP A 539 5.92 -7.24 -10.59
N LEU A 540 5.72 -5.91 -10.71
CA LEU A 540 6.34 -4.89 -9.85
C LEU A 540 5.38 -4.31 -8.79
N PHE A 541 4.07 -4.53 -8.95
CA PHE A 541 3.02 -3.97 -8.10
C PHE A 541 2.22 -5.08 -7.44
N ASN A 542 1.74 -4.84 -6.23
CA ASN A 542 0.79 -5.74 -5.60
C ASN A 542 -0.63 -5.49 -6.12
N HIS A 543 -1.34 -6.57 -6.34
CA HIS A 543 -2.77 -6.59 -6.63
C HIS A 543 -3.40 -7.61 -5.70
N TYR A 544 -4.20 -7.14 -4.75
CA TYR A 544 -4.86 -8.00 -3.76
C TYR A 544 -6.24 -8.39 -4.29
N TYR A 545 -6.34 -9.58 -4.89
CA TYR A 545 -7.57 -10.20 -5.39
C TYR A 545 -7.93 -11.45 -4.58
N ASP A 546 -7.35 -11.61 -3.43
CA ASP A 546 -7.35 -12.78 -2.59
C ASP A 546 -8.11 -12.55 -1.27
N PHE A 547 -9.28 -11.98 -1.38
CA PHE A 547 -10.16 -11.67 -0.25
C PHE A 547 -11.60 -12.17 -0.45
#